data_784cdf0a76b6ab374c7610c13e0376b8
#
_entry.id   784cdf0a76b6ab374c7610c13e0376b8
#
_cell.length_a   1.000
_cell.length_b   1.000
_cell.length_c   1.000
_cell.angle_alpha   90.00
_cell.angle_beta   90.00
_cell.angle_gamma   90.00
#
_symmetry.space_group_name_H-M   'P 1'
#
loop_
_entity.id
_entity.type
_entity.pdbx_description
1 polymer ?
#
loop_
_entity_poly.entity_id
_entity_poly.type
_entity_poly.pdbx_seq_one_letter_code
_entity_poly.pdbx_strand_id
1 'polypeptide(L)'
;MSLFDSVIDRAPVSRKIGQMKQMFGTEDIIPLWIADMDFKTPQAILTELATVLSQPVQGYNMDYPGWKESVIHWYQKRYNCLLNEEWLHFIPGVIKTVVLSLLALTEPGDNILTLTPVYDPYRNFVPGSYRHLLQSPLIENNGTYSINWDDFREKLKKSKLFLFVSPHNPGGVVWDKETLLKIKRFCHEEGVIVISDEVHCDLTLTDKKHIPFFNVDDDMENLSVVLHSTGKTFNTPGIQGGFMIIKNRQLRDKLYRFLDCCHLAETHYLQQSAIFSAYTDCDDWYQELRVYLAENVNFVKQSIERYCPKISVIYGGASYLLFLNAEKLGMDDEELASFFIKDAQLGLSPGLQYGPGGEKHMRINVGCPRSVLVQAMENLKSAYSTLSV
;
A
#
# COMPACT_ATOMS: atom_id res chain seq x y z
N MET A 1 -5.26 27.29 9.02
CA MET A 1 -4.64 26.10 9.67
C MET A 1 -5.37 24.90 9.12
N SER A 2 -4.67 23.98 8.47
CA SER A 2 -5.28 22.77 7.90
C SER A 2 -5.70 21.80 9.01
N LEU A 3 -6.69 20.93 8.72
CA LEU A 3 -7.07 19.82 9.60
C LEU A 3 -5.88 18.90 9.94
N PHE A 4 -4.87 18.89 9.07
CA PHE A 4 -3.71 18.00 9.12
C PHE A 4 -2.48 18.61 9.82
N ASP A 5 -2.56 19.86 10.31
CA ASP A 5 -1.44 20.52 11.01
C ASP A 5 -1.32 20.11 12.48
N SER A 6 -2.36 19.50 13.06
CA SER A 6 -2.38 19.15 14.49
C SER A 6 -1.54 17.91 14.76
N VAL A 7 -0.54 18.02 15.63
CA VAL A 7 0.20 16.88 16.14
C VAL A 7 -0.68 16.16 17.19
N ILE A 8 -0.86 14.86 17.00
CA ILE A 8 -1.72 14.02 17.85
C ILE A 8 -0.83 13.09 18.66
N ASP A 9 -1.02 13.08 19.97
CA ASP A 9 -0.43 12.04 20.81
C ASP A 9 -1.15 10.71 20.56
N ARG A 10 -0.42 9.75 19.99
CA ARG A 10 -0.92 8.42 19.66
C ARG A 10 -0.54 7.35 20.67
N ALA A 11 0.29 7.68 21.64
CA ALA A 11 0.65 6.75 22.71
C ALA A 11 -0.56 6.53 23.67
N PRO A 12 -0.67 5.36 24.32
CA PRO A 12 0.20 4.19 24.26
C PRO A 12 -0.25 3.12 23.24
N VAL A 13 -1.37 3.31 22.54
CA VAL A 13 -2.01 2.25 21.71
C VAL A 13 -1.42 2.13 20.29
N SER A 14 -0.66 3.11 19.87
CA SER A 14 -0.06 3.12 18.54
C SER A 14 1.11 2.15 18.43
N ARG A 15 1.05 1.22 17.48
CA ARG A 15 2.17 0.34 17.16
C ARG A 15 3.40 1.14 16.69
N LYS A 16 3.20 2.23 15.93
CA LYS A 16 4.27 3.11 15.44
C LYS A 16 5.10 3.67 16.60
N ILE A 17 4.46 4.05 17.69
CA ILE A 17 5.09 4.63 18.88
C ILE A 17 5.54 3.52 19.83
N GLY A 18 4.64 2.62 20.19
CA GLY A 18 4.90 1.60 21.23
C GLY A 18 5.99 0.57 20.89
N GLN A 19 6.37 0.43 19.61
CA GLN A 19 7.44 -0.48 19.21
C GLN A 19 8.78 0.22 18.89
N MET A 20 8.90 1.54 19.08
CA MET A 20 10.14 2.27 18.75
C MET A 20 11.37 1.69 19.45
N LYS A 21 11.30 1.49 20.75
CA LYS A 21 12.42 0.92 21.53
C LYS A 21 12.84 -0.47 21.05
N GLN A 22 11.86 -1.31 20.68
CA GLN A 22 12.12 -2.66 20.16
C GLN A 22 12.78 -2.59 18.77
N MET A 23 12.31 -1.68 17.91
CA MET A 23 12.72 -1.61 16.50
C MET A 23 14.02 -0.83 16.29
N PHE A 24 14.24 0.22 17.08
CA PHE A 24 15.32 1.18 16.89
C PHE A 24 16.31 1.26 18.07
N GLY A 25 16.02 0.59 19.17
CA GLY A 25 16.82 0.64 20.40
C GLY A 25 16.62 1.93 21.22
N THR A 26 15.85 2.88 20.73
CA THR A 26 15.57 4.18 21.36
C THR A 26 14.16 4.65 21.11
N GLU A 27 13.68 5.58 21.94
CA GLU A 27 12.41 6.31 21.76
C GLU A 27 12.65 7.78 21.37
N ASP A 28 13.92 8.24 21.40
CA ASP A 28 14.32 9.64 21.11
C ASP A 28 14.56 9.83 19.61
N ILE A 29 13.55 9.47 18.79
CA ILE A 29 13.58 9.60 17.33
C ILE A 29 12.20 9.99 16.80
N ILE A 30 12.17 10.58 15.61
CA ILE A 30 10.92 10.86 14.89
C ILE A 30 10.49 9.59 14.12
N PRO A 31 9.36 8.96 14.46
CA PRO A 31 8.95 7.69 13.86
C PRO A 31 8.23 7.90 12.51
N LEU A 32 8.91 7.67 11.41
CA LEU A 32 8.39 7.81 10.05
C LEU A 32 8.44 6.46 9.28
N TRP A 33 8.17 5.35 9.96
CA TRP A 33 8.37 3.99 9.45
C TRP A 33 7.09 3.23 9.06
N ILE A 34 6.09 3.12 9.94
CA ILE A 34 4.84 2.42 9.64
C ILE A 34 4.00 3.20 8.63
N ALA A 35 3.39 2.49 7.67
CA ALA A 35 2.53 3.06 6.65
C ALA A 35 1.09 3.29 7.15
N ASP A 36 0.95 4.06 8.21
CA ASP A 36 -0.28 4.73 8.65
C ASP A 36 -0.02 6.23 8.77
N MET A 37 -1.05 7.06 8.76
CA MET A 37 -0.89 8.50 8.86
C MET A 37 -1.07 8.99 10.31
N ASP A 38 -0.45 10.13 10.64
CA ASP A 38 -0.57 10.76 11.96
C ASP A 38 -1.68 11.83 11.98
N PHE A 39 -2.73 11.63 11.17
CA PHE A 39 -3.90 12.50 11.09
C PHE A 39 -5.11 11.86 11.75
N LYS A 40 -6.07 12.70 12.17
CA LYS A 40 -7.37 12.19 12.65
C LYS A 40 -8.09 11.46 11.52
N THR A 41 -8.66 10.30 11.85
CA THR A 41 -9.65 9.65 10.98
C THR A 41 -10.82 10.61 10.74
N PRO A 42 -11.42 10.63 9.54
CA PRO A 42 -12.58 11.45 9.27
C PRO A 42 -13.69 11.28 10.30
N GLN A 43 -14.23 12.39 10.78
CA GLN A 43 -15.24 12.37 11.85
C GLN A 43 -16.51 11.62 11.43
N ALA A 44 -16.88 11.67 10.15
CA ALA A 44 -18.05 10.94 9.63
C ALA A 44 -17.91 9.43 9.87
N ILE A 45 -16.74 8.84 9.58
CA ILE A 45 -16.48 7.42 9.83
C ILE A 45 -16.62 7.09 11.32
N LEU A 46 -16.02 7.92 12.20
CA LEU A 46 -16.10 7.69 13.64
C LEU A 46 -17.53 7.79 14.18
N THR A 47 -18.32 8.73 13.64
CA THR A 47 -19.73 8.90 13.98
C THR A 47 -20.56 7.71 13.54
N GLU A 48 -20.33 7.21 12.32
CA GLU A 48 -21.04 6.04 11.80
C GLU A 48 -20.74 4.79 12.64
N LEU A 49 -19.46 4.54 12.95
CA LEU A 49 -19.06 3.44 13.83
C LEU A 49 -19.70 3.54 15.21
N ALA A 50 -19.75 4.73 15.80
CA ALA A 50 -20.41 4.96 17.09
C ALA A 50 -21.92 4.67 17.01
N THR A 51 -22.58 5.05 15.90
CA THR A 51 -24.00 4.76 15.64
C THR A 51 -24.26 3.26 15.59
N VAL A 52 -23.45 2.51 14.86
CA VAL A 52 -23.57 1.05 14.81
C VAL A 52 -23.34 0.41 16.19
N LEU A 53 -22.31 0.86 16.91
CA LEU A 53 -21.99 0.35 18.27
C LEU A 53 -23.03 0.71 19.32
N SER A 54 -23.84 1.75 19.10
CA SER A 54 -24.92 2.16 20.02
C SER A 54 -26.15 1.25 19.96
N GLN A 55 -26.23 0.36 18.99
CA GLN A 55 -27.33 -0.62 18.91
C GLN A 55 -27.31 -1.55 20.13
N PRO A 56 -28.46 -1.77 20.78
CA PRO A 56 -28.50 -2.50 22.06
C PRO A 56 -28.20 -3.99 21.92
N VAL A 57 -28.31 -4.55 20.69
CA VAL A 57 -28.02 -5.96 20.43
C VAL A 57 -27.02 -6.03 19.29
N GLN A 58 -25.84 -6.59 19.57
CA GLN A 58 -24.79 -6.87 18.60
C GLN A 58 -24.91 -8.35 18.17
N GLY A 59 -25.88 -8.65 17.33
CA GLY A 59 -26.14 -10.01 16.81
C GLY A 59 -25.47 -10.26 15.46
N TYR A 60 -25.81 -11.40 14.84
CA TYR A 60 -25.43 -11.66 13.45
C TYR A 60 -26.18 -10.71 12.53
N ASN A 61 -25.46 -10.02 11.67
CA ASN A 61 -26.03 -9.02 10.77
C ASN A 61 -26.00 -9.50 9.32
N MET A 62 -26.88 -8.95 8.52
CA MET A 62 -26.76 -8.95 7.06
C MET A 62 -25.68 -7.92 6.63
N ASP A 63 -25.40 -7.86 5.35
CA ASP A 63 -24.54 -6.81 4.79
C ASP A 63 -25.05 -5.42 5.17
N TYR A 64 -24.11 -4.51 5.44
CA TYR A 64 -24.44 -3.11 5.73
C TYR A 64 -25.11 -2.47 4.50
N PRO A 65 -26.30 -1.87 4.66
CA PRO A 65 -27.04 -1.31 3.53
C PRO A 65 -26.22 -0.25 2.78
N GLY A 66 -26.15 -0.35 1.45
CA GLY A 66 -25.50 0.66 0.59
C GLY A 66 -23.98 0.56 0.50
N TRP A 67 -23.32 -0.37 1.21
CA TRP A 67 -21.86 -0.42 1.15
C TRP A 67 -21.31 -0.76 -0.24
N LYS A 68 -21.96 -1.69 -0.98
CA LYS A 68 -21.55 -2.03 -2.34
C LYS A 68 -21.80 -0.89 -3.31
N GLU A 69 -22.94 -0.24 -3.21
CA GLU A 69 -23.32 0.92 -4.01
C GLU A 69 -22.32 2.08 -3.79
N SER A 70 -21.88 2.29 -2.55
CA SER A 70 -20.87 3.31 -2.25
C SER A 70 -19.53 3.02 -2.94
N VAL A 71 -19.09 1.75 -2.96
CA VAL A 71 -17.90 1.31 -3.69
C VAL A 71 -18.08 1.51 -5.20
N ILE A 72 -19.21 1.08 -5.77
CA ILE A 72 -19.52 1.22 -7.20
C ILE A 72 -19.47 2.69 -7.60
N HIS A 73 -20.14 3.57 -6.83
CA HIS A 73 -20.15 5.00 -7.07
C HIS A 73 -18.75 5.62 -6.98
N TRP A 74 -17.95 5.22 -5.97
CA TRP A 74 -16.57 5.66 -5.81
C TRP A 74 -15.72 5.31 -7.01
N TYR A 75 -15.77 4.06 -7.48
CA TYR A 75 -15.01 3.61 -8.65
C TYR A 75 -15.43 4.34 -9.93
N GLN A 76 -16.72 4.55 -10.14
CA GLN A 76 -17.18 5.34 -11.28
C GLN A 76 -16.68 6.78 -11.23
N LYS A 77 -16.75 7.42 -10.07
CA LYS A 77 -16.32 8.82 -9.88
C LYS A 77 -14.80 8.99 -10.02
N ARG A 78 -14.01 8.05 -9.50
CA ARG A 78 -12.54 8.17 -9.41
C ARG A 78 -11.79 7.59 -10.58
N TYR A 79 -12.24 6.47 -11.09
CA TYR A 79 -11.54 5.70 -12.12
C TYR A 79 -12.29 5.61 -13.44
N ASN A 80 -13.49 6.22 -13.51
CA ASN A 80 -14.38 6.17 -14.69
C ASN A 80 -14.62 4.73 -15.16
N CYS A 81 -14.81 3.81 -14.21
CA CYS A 81 -15.12 2.42 -14.50
C CYS A 81 -16.42 1.98 -13.85
N LEU A 82 -17.16 1.14 -14.56
CA LEU A 82 -18.40 0.54 -14.06
C LEU A 82 -18.08 -0.79 -13.38
N LEU A 83 -18.57 -0.94 -12.15
CA LEU A 83 -18.52 -2.19 -11.41
C LEU A 83 -19.90 -2.87 -11.44
N ASN A 84 -19.91 -4.17 -11.68
CA ASN A 84 -21.09 -4.97 -11.41
C ASN A 84 -21.02 -5.41 -9.92
N GLU A 85 -22.14 -5.32 -9.22
CA GLU A 85 -22.26 -5.70 -7.81
C GLU A 85 -21.77 -7.13 -7.53
N GLU A 86 -22.06 -8.06 -8.43
CA GLU A 86 -21.64 -9.47 -8.30
C GLU A 86 -20.11 -9.68 -8.32
N TRP A 87 -19.32 -8.69 -8.79
CA TRP A 87 -17.86 -8.75 -8.79
C TRP A 87 -17.28 -8.39 -7.44
N LEU A 88 -18.07 -7.71 -6.58
CA LEU A 88 -17.66 -7.21 -5.28
C LEU A 88 -17.91 -8.22 -4.18
N HIS A 89 -16.89 -8.45 -3.36
CA HIS A 89 -17.01 -9.25 -2.16
C HIS A 89 -16.23 -8.60 -1.01
N PHE A 90 -16.84 -8.58 0.17
CA PHE A 90 -16.17 -8.13 1.39
C PHE A 90 -15.02 -9.08 1.76
N ILE A 91 -13.93 -8.55 2.32
CA ILE A 91 -12.78 -9.33 2.75
C ILE A 91 -12.31 -8.91 4.15
N PRO A 92 -11.77 -9.85 4.96
CA PRO A 92 -11.34 -9.58 6.34
C PRO A 92 -10.03 -8.79 6.44
N GLY A 93 -9.54 -8.27 5.34
CA GLY A 93 -8.33 -7.48 5.20
C GLY A 93 -7.46 -7.96 4.04
N VAL A 94 -6.78 -7.01 3.39
CA VAL A 94 -6.06 -7.26 2.12
C VAL A 94 -4.99 -8.34 2.26
N ILE A 95 -4.08 -8.22 3.22
CA ILE A 95 -2.98 -9.20 3.40
C ILE A 95 -3.52 -10.59 3.72
N LYS A 96 -4.53 -10.70 4.58
CA LYS A 96 -5.19 -11.98 4.86
C LYS A 96 -5.75 -12.59 3.59
N THR A 97 -6.38 -11.77 2.75
CA THR A 97 -6.98 -12.23 1.48
C THR A 97 -5.94 -12.61 0.44
N VAL A 98 -4.78 -11.96 0.40
CA VAL A 98 -3.65 -12.42 -0.44
C VAL A 98 -3.24 -13.84 -0.02
N VAL A 99 -3.05 -14.10 1.28
CA VAL A 99 -2.72 -15.45 1.78
C VAL A 99 -3.80 -16.46 1.43
N LEU A 100 -5.08 -16.11 1.65
CA LEU A 100 -6.21 -16.99 1.34
C LEU A 100 -6.32 -17.27 -0.18
N SER A 101 -6.03 -16.27 -1.01
CA SER A 101 -5.97 -16.43 -2.46
C SER A 101 -4.86 -17.39 -2.90
N LEU A 102 -3.67 -17.32 -2.25
CA LEU A 102 -2.61 -18.31 -2.49
C LEU A 102 -3.09 -19.72 -2.16
N LEU A 103 -3.73 -19.90 -1.00
CA LEU A 103 -4.23 -21.21 -0.57
C LEU A 103 -5.33 -21.77 -1.48
N ALA A 104 -6.23 -20.90 -1.98
CA ALA A 104 -7.35 -21.28 -2.84
C ALA A 104 -6.95 -21.55 -4.30
N LEU A 105 -5.92 -20.86 -4.80
CA LEU A 105 -5.63 -20.79 -6.24
C LEU A 105 -4.35 -21.52 -6.63
N THR A 106 -3.52 -21.92 -5.65
CA THR A 106 -2.23 -22.58 -5.87
C THR A 106 -2.04 -23.77 -4.94
N GLU A 107 -1.06 -24.62 -5.26
CA GLU A 107 -0.68 -25.78 -4.46
C GLU A 107 0.70 -25.57 -3.79
N PRO A 108 1.03 -26.30 -2.69
CA PRO A 108 2.37 -26.32 -2.16
C PRO A 108 3.41 -26.65 -3.24
N GLY A 109 4.51 -25.89 -3.28
CA GLY A 109 5.54 -26.03 -4.31
C GLY A 109 5.35 -25.15 -5.56
N ASP A 110 4.17 -24.54 -5.73
CA ASP A 110 3.95 -23.60 -6.84
C ASP A 110 4.81 -22.33 -6.69
N ASN A 111 5.22 -21.79 -7.84
CA ASN A 111 5.96 -20.54 -7.89
C ASN A 111 5.01 -19.35 -7.95
N ILE A 112 5.31 -18.34 -7.13
CA ILE A 112 4.60 -17.07 -7.06
C ILE A 112 5.58 -15.97 -7.44
N LEU A 113 5.24 -15.20 -8.48
CA LEU A 113 6.08 -14.08 -8.94
C LEU A 113 5.70 -12.80 -8.20
N THR A 114 6.70 -11.96 -7.92
CA THR A 114 6.50 -10.55 -7.55
C THR A 114 7.62 -9.68 -8.11
N LEU A 115 7.36 -8.37 -8.24
CA LEU A 115 8.36 -7.37 -8.57
C LEU A 115 9.02 -6.88 -7.28
N THR A 116 10.35 -6.71 -7.26
CA THR A 116 11.06 -6.19 -6.08
C THR A 116 11.81 -4.88 -6.41
N PRO A 117 12.07 -4.00 -5.40
CA PRO A 117 11.68 -4.11 -4.00
C PRO A 117 10.15 -4.09 -3.83
N VAL A 118 9.60 -4.83 -2.86
CA VAL A 118 8.16 -4.96 -2.67
C VAL A 118 7.78 -4.98 -1.20
N TYR A 119 6.51 -4.75 -0.90
CA TYR A 119 5.95 -4.83 0.45
C TYR A 119 6.40 -6.10 1.18
N ASP A 120 7.13 -5.91 2.27
CA ASP A 120 7.89 -6.94 2.98
C ASP A 120 7.10 -8.19 3.41
N PRO A 121 5.83 -8.14 3.85
CA PRO A 121 5.10 -9.34 4.23
C PRO A 121 5.01 -10.41 3.14
N TYR A 122 5.04 -10.05 1.86
CA TYR A 122 5.00 -11.02 0.75
C TYR A 122 6.17 -12.00 0.81
N ARG A 123 7.34 -11.52 1.20
CA ARG A 123 8.55 -12.32 1.33
C ARG A 123 8.50 -13.33 2.48
N ASN A 124 7.61 -13.11 3.44
CA ASN A 124 7.45 -13.98 4.60
C ASN A 124 6.32 -14.99 4.40
N PHE A 125 5.14 -14.55 3.95
CA PHE A 125 4.00 -15.45 3.90
C PHE A 125 3.99 -16.37 2.67
N VAL A 126 4.62 -16.00 1.56
CA VAL A 126 4.70 -16.89 0.39
C VAL A 126 5.49 -18.15 0.76
N PRO A 127 6.71 -18.08 1.25
CA PRO A 127 7.42 -19.27 1.74
C PRO A 127 6.74 -19.91 2.96
N GLY A 128 6.16 -19.11 3.87
CA GLY A 128 5.40 -19.60 5.01
C GLY A 128 4.17 -20.42 4.65
N SER A 129 3.66 -20.25 3.43
CA SER A 129 2.58 -21.06 2.86
C SER A 129 3.06 -22.23 2.00
N TYR A 130 4.34 -22.59 2.08
CA TYR A 130 5.00 -23.65 1.29
C TYR A 130 4.98 -23.40 -0.23
N ARG A 131 4.97 -22.14 -0.68
CA ARG A 131 5.14 -21.72 -2.08
C ARG A 131 6.51 -21.11 -2.29
N HIS A 132 7.01 -21.12 -3.51
CA HIS A 132 8.28 -20.50 -3.87
C HIS A 132 8.07 -19.07 -4.36
N LEU A 133 8.77 -18.10 -3.77
CA LEU A 133 8.72 -16.72 -4.20
C LEU A 133 9.79 -16.46 -5.27
N LEU A 134 9.36 -16.22 -6.50
CA LEU A 134 10.21 -15.70 -7.57
C LEU A 134 10.16 -14.17 -7.53
N GLN A 135 11.32 -13.55 -7.47
CA GLN A 135 11.48 -12.10 -7.36
C GLN A 135 12.09 -11.55 -8.64
N SER A 136 11.39 -10.62 -9.29
CA SER A 136 11.90 -9.91 -10.48
C SER A 136 12.27 -8.48 -10.10
N PRO A 137 13.57 -8.16 -10.00
CA PRO A 137 14.00 -6.82 -9.61
C PRO A 137 13.60 -5.77 -10.64
N LEU A 138 12.99 -4.70 -10.16
CA LEU A 138 12.73 -3.50 -10.93
C LEU A 138 14.04 -2.77 -11.27
N ILE A 139 14.01 -2.02 -12.35
CA ILE A 139 15.11 -1.16 -12.76
C ILE A 139 14.80 0.25 -12.28
N GLU A 140 15.67 0.80 -11.41
CA GLU A 140 15.61 2.21 -11.04
C GLU A 140 16.03 3.08 -12.22
N ASN A 141 15.22 4.08 -12.54
CA ASN A 141 15.49 5.03 -13.60
C ASN A 141 14.91 6.39 -13.26
N ASN A 142 15.77 7.40 -13.13
CA ASN A 142 15.39 8.81 -12.92
C ASN A 142 14.38 9.02 -11.76
N GLY A 143 14.61 8.37 -10.60
CA GLY A 143 13.77 8.51 -9.41
C GLY A 143 12.42 7.79 -9.49
N THR A 144 12.29 6.81 -10.38
CA THR A 144 11.14 5.92 -10.49
C THR A 144 11.60 4.50 -10.86
N TYR A 145 10.67 3.57 -10.98
CA TYR A 145 10.96 2.20 -11.38
C TYR A 145 10.32 1.85 -12.72
N SER A 146 10.99 0.95 -13.44
CA SER A 146 10.47 0.26 -14.62
C SER A 146 10.67 -1.25 -14.49
N ILE A 147 9.91 -2.03 -15.26
CA ILE A 147 9.97 -3.49 -15.23
C ILE A 147 11.11 -3.98 -16.11
N ASN A 148 11.93 -4.90 -15.58
CA ASN A 148 12.85 -5.71 -16.38
C ASN A 148 12.06 -6.79 -17.11
N TRP A 149 11.65 -6.50 -18.35
CA TRP A 149 10.73 -7.36 -19.09
C TRP A 149 11.28 -8.74 -19.44
N ASP A 150 12.57 -8.88 -19.64
CA ASP A 150 13.20 -10.16 -19.96
C ASP A 150 13.19 -11.07 -18.72
N ASP A 151 13.64 -10.57 -17.59
CA ASP A 151 13.63 -11.29 -16.32
C ASP A 151 12.19 -11.59 -15.86
N PHE A 152 11.29 -10.59 -15.97
CA PHE A 152 9.88 -10.77 -15.64
C PHE A 152 9.25 -11.91 -16.44
N ARG A 153 9.42 -11.91 -17.78
CA ARG A 153 8.83 -12.92 -18.66
C ARG A 153 9.40 -14.31 -18.42
N GLU A 154 10.71 -14.42 -18.19
CA GLU A 154 11.35 -15.71 -17.86
C GLU A 154 10.76 -16.33 -16.60
N LYS A 155 10.58 -15.50 -15.55
CA LYS A 155 10.04 -15.94 -14.26
C LYS A 155 8.53 -16.19 -14.32
N LEU A 156 7.79 -15.38 -15.08
CA LEU A 156 6.35 -15.52 -15.26
C LEU A 156 5.98 -16.90 -15.86
N LYS A 157 6.71 -17.38 -16.85
CA LYS A 157 6.52 -18.72 -17.44
C LYS A 157 6.62 -19.87 -16.47
N LYS A 158 7.28 -19.67 -15.33
CA LYS A 158 7.48 -20.66 -14.28
C LYS A 158 6.48 -20.49 -13.13
N SER A 159 5.64 -19.44 -13.19
CA SER A 159 4.79 -19.02 -12.09
C SER A 159 3.35 -19.43 -12.29
N LYS A 160 2.66 -19.70 -11.18
CA LYS A 160 1.23 -19.98 -11.14
C LYS A 160 0.40 -18.72 -10.86
N LEU A 161 1.02 -17.77 -10.15
CA LEU A 161 0.37 -16.55 -9.70
C LEU A 161 1.39 -15.40 -9.68
N PHE A 162 0.93 -14.20 -9.98
CA PHE A 162 1.69 -12.97 -9.89
C PHE A 162 1.08 -12.05 -8.83
N LEU A 163 1.85 -11.75 -7.78
CA LEU A 163 1.51 -10.74 -6.77
C LEU A 163 1.98 -9.38 -7.27
N PHE A 164 1.03 -8.55 -7.64
CA PHE A 164 1.25 -7.23 -8.21
C PHE A 164 0.78 -6.14 -7.27
N VAL A 165 1.60 -5.11 -7.06
CA VAL A 165 1.28 -3.95 -6.22
C VAL A 165 1.09 -2.73 -7.11
N SER A 166 -0.11 -2.15 -7.12
CA SER A 166 -0.48 -1.06 -8.02
C SER A 166 -1.42 -0.03 -7.34
N PRO A 167 -0.96 1.18 -7.04
CA PRO A 167 0.40 1.72 -7.18
C PRO A 167 1.44 0.98 -6.35
N HIS A 168 2.68 0.97 -6.85
CA HIS A 168 3.77 0.20 -6.27
C HIS A 168 4.25 0.74 -4.92
N ASN A 169 4.49 -0.13 -3.96
CA ASN A 169 5.12 0.17 -2.66
C ASN A 169 6.39 -0.69 -2.53
N PRO A 170 7.59 -0.08 -2.32
CA PRO A 170 7.81 1.25 -1.73
C PRO A 170 7.98 2.43 -2.73
N GLY A 171 8.15 2.20 -4.03
CA GLY A 171 8.52 3.24 -5.00
C GLY A 171 7.41 4.20 -5.44
N GLY A 172 6.16 4.02 -4.98
CA GLY A 172 5.03 4.89 -5.31
C GLY A 172 4.67 4.93 -6.80
N VAL A 173 5.06 3.93 -7.60
CA VAL A 173 4.87 3.96 -9.06
C VAL A 173 3.40 3.79 -9.43
N VAL A 174 2.87 4.76 -10.15
CA VAL A 174 1.60 4.64 -10.87
C VAL A 174 1.91 4.08 -12.25
N TRP A 175 1.54 2.83 -12.50
CA TRP A 175 1.79 2.14 -13.75
C TRP A 175 0.92 2.72 -14.87
N ASP A 176 1.52 3.00 -16.01
CA ASP A 176 0.79 3.47 -17.20
C ASP A 176 0.01 2.35 -17.87
N LYS A 177 -0.92 2.74 -18.77
CA LYS A 177 -1.80 1.80 -19.46
C LYS A 177 -1.02 0.80 -20.33
N GLU A 178 0.06 1.22 -20.96
CA GLU A 178 0.88 0.36 -21.82
C GLU A 178 1.57 -0.75 -21.01
N THR A 179 2.15 -0.38 -19.87
CA THR A 179 2.75 -1.31 -18.91
C THR A 179 1.72 -2.32 -18.40
N LEU A 180 0.53 -1.85 -17.98
CA LEU A 180 -0.54 -2.71 -17.47
C LEU A 180 -1.07 -3.67 -18.55
N LEU A 181 -1.25 -3.20 -19.79
CA LEU A 181 -1.64 -4.04 -20.92
C LEU A 181 -0.60 -5.12 -21.22
N LYS A 182 0.68 -4.77 -21.16
CA LYS A 182 1.78 -5.72 -21.38
C LYS A 182 1.82 -6.79 -20.29
N ILE A 183 1.65 -6.42 -19.02
CA ILE A 183 1.50 -7.37 -17.90
C ILE A 183 0.31 -8.29 -18.15
N LYS A 184 -0.87 -7.72 -18.41
CA LYS A 184 -2.10 -8.49 -18.64
C LYS A 184 -1.95 -9.50 -19.77
N ARG A 185 -1.37 -9.06 -20.91
CA ARG A 185 -1.12 -9.94 -22.06
C ARG A 185 -0.19 -11.10 -21.70
N PHE A 186 0.94 -10.85 -21.06
CA PHE A 186 1.87 -11.91 -20.69
C PHE A 186 1.27 -12.88 -19.67
N CYS A 187 0.51 -12.38 -18.69
CA CYS A 187 -0.18 -13.24 -17.74
C CYS A 187 -1.26 -14.09 -18.42
N HIS A 188 -1.99 -13.52 -19.38
CA HIS A 188 -2.99 -14.25 -20.16
C HIS A 188 -2.34 -15.34 -21.04
N GLU A 189 -1.25 -15.03 -21.76
CA GLU A 189 -0.49 -15.97 -22.60
C GLU A 189 0.00 -17.19 -21.80
N GLU A 190 0.42 -17.00 -20.56
CA GLU A 190 0.96 -18.05 -19.69
C GLU A 190 -0.08 -18.65 -18.71
N GLY A 191 -1.33 -18.17 -18.73
CA GLY A 191 -2.39 -18.62 -17.83
C GLY A 191 -2.14 -18.29 -16.34
N VAL A 192 -1.40 -17.21 -16.06
CA VAL A 192 -1.02 -16.77 -14.71
C VAL A 192 -2.08 -15.85 -14.13
N ILE A 193 -2.56 -16.18 -12.93
CA ILE A 193 -3.52 -15.34 -12.20
C ILE A 193 -2.79 -14.16 -11.56
N VAL A 194 -3.37 -12.95 -11.67
CA VAL A 194 -2.83 -11.74 -11.06
C VAL A 194 -3.61 -11.41 -9.78
N ILE A 195 -2.93 -11.33 -8.64
CA ILE A 195 -3.47 -10.68 -7.44
C ILE A 195 -2.94 -9.25 -7.44
N SER A 196 -3.82 -8.28 -7.71
CA SER A 196 -3.48 -6.87 -7.73
C SER A 196 -3.83 -6.23 -6.39
N ASP A 197 -2.81 -5.91 -5.59
CA ASP A 197 -2.96 -5.15 -4.35
C ASP A 197 -3.02 -3.65 -4.70
N GLU A 198 -4.22 -3.07 -4.59
CA GLU A 198 -4.49 -1.69 -4.99
C GLU A 198 -4.82 -0.77 -3.80
N VAL A 199 -4.34 -1.10 -2.60
CA VAL A 199 -4.63 -0.31 -1.38
C VAL A 199 -4.16 1.14 -1.42
N HIS A 200 -3.25 1.50 -2.33
CA HIS A 200 -2.75 2.86 -2.52
C HIS A 200 -3.39 3.59 -3.71
N CYS A 201 -4.34 2.99 -4.41
CA CYS A 201 -4.87 3.50 -5.69
C CYS A 201 -5.53 4.89 -5.58
N ASP A 202 -6.21 5.19 -4.48
CA ASP A 202 -6.84 6.49 -4.24
C ASP A 202 -5.81 7.63 -3.99
N LEU A 203 -4.59 7.28 -3.63
CA LEU A 203 -3.55 8.23 -3.22
C LEU A 203 -2.56 8.56 -4.35
N THR A 204 -3.06 8.74 -5.58
CA THR A 204 -2.27 9.36 -6.64
C THR A 204 -2.17 10.86 -6.37
N LEU A 205 -0.94 11.37 -6.19
CA LEU A 205 -0.66 12.73 -5.75
C LEU A 205 -0.04 13.61 -6.86
N THR A 206 -0.10 13.15 -8.09
CA THR A 206 0.35 13.83 -9.31
C THR A 206 -0.76 13.79 -10.35
N ASP A 207 -0.49 14.26 -11.58
CA ASP A 207 -1.44 14.18 -12.71
C ASP A 207 -1.63 12.76 -13.24
N LYS A 208 -0.82 11.79 -12.79
CA LYS A 208 -0.98 10.39 -13.15
C LYS A 208 -2.27 9.83 -12.54
N LYS A 209 -2.99 9.04 -13.33
CA LYS A 209 -4.25 8.39 -12.89
C LYS A 209 -4.01 6.90 -12.73
N HIS A 210 -4.46 6.37 -11.61
CA HIS A 210 -4.52 4.91 -11.42
C HIS A 210 -5.56 4.30 -12.37
N ILE A 211 -5.24 3.15 -12.92
CA ILE A 211 -6.15 2.33 -13.72
C ILE A 211 -6.32 1.01 -12.97
N PRO A 212 -7.54 0.69 -12.46
CA PRO A 212 -7.78 -0.59 -11.81
C PRO A 212 -7.46 -1.75 -12.75
N PHE A 213 -6.71 -2.74 -12.28
CA PHE A 213 -6.16 -3.78 -13.16
C PHE A 213 -7.24 -4.58 -13.88
N PHE A 214 -8.40 -4.80 -13.25
CA PHE A 214 -9.54 -5.48 -13.90
C PHE A 214 -10.15 -4.67 -15.06
N ASN A 215 -9.87 -3.36 -15.15
CA ASN A 215 -10.44 -2.43 -16.14
C ASN A 215 -9.42 -1.94 -17.19
N VAL A 216 -8.26 -2.58 -17.29
CA VAL A 216 -7.21 -2.18 -18.23
C VAL A 216 -7.62 -2.40 -19.67
N ASP A 217 -8.34 -3.50 -19.94
CA ASP A 217 -8.79 -3.94 -21.26
C ASP A 217 -9.91 -4.97 -21.12
N ASP A 218 -10.88 -4.94 -22.01
CA ASP A 218 -12.02 -5.87 -22.05
C ASP A 218 -11.87 -6.99 -23.10
N ASP A 219 -10.90 -6.88 -23.99
CA ASP A 219 -10.71 -7.82 -25.10
C ASP A 219 -10.08 -9.17 -24.67
N MET A 220 -9.38 -9.19 -23.53
CA MET A 220 -8.76 -10.40 -22.99
C MET A 220 -9.49 -10.89 -21.73
N GLU A 221 -9.52 -12.22 -21.55
CA GLU A 221 -10.02 -12.82 -20.32
C GLU A 221 -9.34 -12.21 -19.09
N ASN A 222 -10.14 -11.84 -18.10
CA ASN A 222 -9.63 -11.17 -16.90
C ASN A 222 -9.27 -12.19 -15.82
N LEU A 223 -8.02 -12.60 -15.77
CA LEU A 223 -7.46 -13.51 -14.76
C LEU A 223 -6.93 -12.73 -13.53
N SER A 224 -7.71 -11.75 -13.02
CA SER A 224 -7.26 -10.95 -11.89
C SER A 224 -8.23 -10.96 -10.71
N VAL A 225 -7.63 -10.87 -9.51
CA VAL A 225 -8.27 -10.54 -8.24
C VAL A 225 -7.71 -9.19 -7.80
N VAL A 226 -8.53 -8.15 -7.80
CA VAL A 226 -8.14 -6.84 -7.32
C VAL A 226 -8.55 -6.69 -5.85
N LEU A 227 -7.63 -6.25 -5.01
CA LEU A 227 -7.84 -6.08 -3.57
C LEU A 227 -7.69 -4.60 -3.19
N HIS A 228 -8.67 -4.08 -2.46
CA HIS A 228 -8.67 -2.69 -2.02
C HIS A 228 -9.25 -2.56 -0.61
N SER A 229 -8.91 -1.45 0.07
CA SER A 229 -9.50 -1.07 1.36
C SER A 229 -9.41 0.44 1.59
N THR A 230 -10.29 0.96 2.44
CA THR A 230 -10.29 2.36 2.87
C THR A 230 -9.14 2.70 3.83
N GLY A 231 -8.42 1.67 4.31
CA GLY A 231 -7.44 1.81 5.38
C GLY A 231 -6.30 2.80 5.11
N LYS A 232 -5.78 2.82 3.88
CA LYS A 232 -4.70 3.75 3.51
C LYS A 232 -5.21 5.14 3.16
N THR A 233 -6.35 5.20 2.49
CA THR A 233 -6.95 6.44 2.01
C THR A 233 -7.51 7.28 3.15
N PHE A 234 -8.24 6.66 4.08
CA PHE A 234 -8.96 7.35 5.16
C PHE A 234 -8.35 7.14 6.55
N ASN A 235 -7.11 6.65 6.60
CA ASN A 235 -6.37 6.40 7.85
C ASN A 235 -7.13 5.50 8.84
N THR A 236 -7.67 4.39 8.35
CA THR A 236 -8.41 3.40 9.14
C THR A 236 -7.76 2.01 9.15
N PRO A 237 -6.41 1.86 9.17
CA PRO A 237 -5.79 0.53 9.10
C PRO A 237 -6.05 -0.32 10.35
N GLY A 238 -6.45 0.29 11.46
CA GLY A 238 -6.88 -0.42 12.67
C GLY A 238 -8.27 -1.04 12.56
N ILE A 239 -9.11 -0.55 11.65
CA ILE A 239 -10.42 -1.12 11.30
C ILE A 239 -10.20 -2.02 10.11
N GLN A 240 -9.76 -3.27 10.39
CA GLN A 240 -9.35 -4.20 9.35
C GLN A 240 -10.55 -4.64 8.50
N GLY A 241 -10.42 -4.55 7.20
CA GLY A 241 -11.41 -4.95 6.22
C GLY A 241 -11.11 -4.32 4.87
N GLY A 242 -11.87 -4.71 3.89
CA GLY A 242 -11.76 -4.23 2.53
C GLY A 242 -12.72 -4.98 1.61
N PHE A 243 -12.43 -4.91 0.36
CA PHE A 243 -13.19 -5.65 -0.65
C PHE A 243 -12.27 -6.15 -1.76
N MET A 244 -12.73 -7.18 -2.44
CA MET A 244 -12.10 -7.68 -3.66
C MET A 244 -13.06 -7.52 -4.84
N ILE A 245 -12.47 -7.38 -6.03
CA ILE A 245 -13.18 -7.24 -7.30
C ILE A 245 -12.67 -8.33 -8.22
N ILE A 246 -13.58 -9.22 -8.66
CA ILE A 246 -13.25 -10.32 -9.56
C ILE A 246 -14.27 -10.37 -10.70
N LYS A 247 -13.83 -9.97 -11.90
CA LYS A 247 -14.68 -9.94 -13.11
C LYS A 247 -14.92 -11.35 -13.68
N ASN A 248 -13.89 -12.21 -13.70
CA ASN A 248 -13.99 -13.58 -14.19
C ASN A 248 -14.84 -14.44 -13.27
N ARG A 249 -15.94 -15.01 -13.81
CA ARG A 249 -16.91 -15.78 -13.02
C ARG A 249 -16.30 -17.07 -12.43
N GLN A 250 -15.50 -17.80 -13.18
CA GLN A 250 -14.95 -19.08 -12.70
C GLN A 250 -13.95 -18.85 -11.56
N LEU A 251 -13.09 -17.82 -11.71
CA LEU A 251 -12.15 -17.42 -10.67
C LEU A 251 -12.88 -16.91 -9.42
N ARG A 252 -13.92 -16.10 -9.61
CA ARG A 252 -14.78 -15.58 -8.55
C ARG A 252 -15.48 -16.71 -7.78
N ASP A 253 -16.16 -17.62 -8.48
CA ASP A 253 -16.87 -18.74 -7.85
C ASP A 253 -15.91 -19.66 -7.07
N LYS A 254 -14.70 -19.88 -7.60
CA LYS A 254 -13.67 -20.68 -6.91
C LYS A 254 -13.21 -20.02 -5.61
N LEU A 255 -12.88 -18.72 -5.65
CA LEU A 255 -12.36 -18.02 -4.49
C LEU A 255 -13.46 -17.76 -3.44
N TYR A 256 -14.65 -17.35 -3.86
CA TYR A 256 -15.78 -17.12 -2.94
C TYR A 256 -16.16 -18.40 -2.20
N ARG A 257 -16.28 -19.54 -2.92
CA ARG A 257 -16.54 -20.85 -2.29
C ARG A 257 -15.47 -21.21 -1.25
N PHE A 258 -14.21 -20.94 -1.53
CA PHE A 258 -13.13 -21.21 -0.58
C PHE A 258 -13.29 -20.34 0.69
N LEU A 259 -13.57 -19.05 0.53
CA LEU A 259 -13.80 -18.15 1.66
C LEU A 259 -15.01 -18.53 2.48
N ASP A 260 -16.12 -18.91 1.82
CA ASP A 260 -17.34 -19.38 2.48
C ASP A 260 -17.08 -20.66 3.31
N CYS A 261 -16.39 -21.65 2.73
CA CYS A 261 -16.04 -22.88 3.43
C CYS A 261 -15.12 -22.64 4.64
N CYS A 262 -14.31 -21.57 4.61
CA CYS A 262 -13.43 -21.18 5.71
C CYS A 262 -14.09 -20.23 6.73
N HIS A 263 -15.38 -19.89 6.56
CA HIS A 263 -16.09 -18.88 7.35
C HIS A 263 -15.40 -17.51 7.36
N LEU A 264 -14.79 -17.12 6.25
CA LEU A 264 -14.05 -15.87 6.08
C LEU A 264 -14.75 -14.88 5.15
N ALA A 265 -15.88 -15.30 4.58
CA ALA A 265 -16.77 -14.47 3.77
C ALA A 265 -17.89 -13.83 4.59
N GLU A 266 -17.92 -14.09 5.89
CA GLU A 266 -18.97 -13.56 6.77
C GLU A 266 -18.92 -12.03 6.83
N THR A 267 -20.11 -11.45 6.85
CA THR A 267 -20.31 -10.01 6.97
C THR A 267 -19.65 -9.44 8.23
N HIS A 268 -18.91 -8.38 8.07
CA HIS A 268 -18.40 -7.59 9.19
C HIS A 268 -19.04 -6.20 9.17
N TYR A 269 -20.18 -6.07 9.82
CA TYR A 269 -21.07 -4.92 9.76
C TYR A 269 -20.39 -3.57 10.07
N LEU A 270 -19.54 -3.52 11.12
CA LEU A 270 -18.75 -2.33 11.46
C LEU A 270 -17.75 -1.93 10.36
N GLN A 271 -17.14 -2.90 9.69
CA GLN A 271 -16.17 -2.59 8.63
C GLN A 271 -16.87 -2.12 7.37
N GLN A 272 -18.01 -2.73 7.03
CA GLN A 272 -18.82 -2.30 5.89
C GLN A 272 -19.42 -0.91 6.13
N SER A 273 -19.85 -0.57 7.34
CA SER A 273 -20.33 0.78 7.68
C SER A 273 -19.21 1.82 7.56
N ALA A 274 -17.99 1.46 7.96
CA ALA A 274 -16.82 2.34 7.76
C ALA A 274 -16.49 2.56 6.28
N ILE A 275 -16.59 1.52 5.43
CA ILE A 275 -16.42 1.65 3.97
C ILE A 275 -17.51 2.55 3.38
N PHE A 276 -18.76 2.33 3.77
CA PHE A 276 -19.90 3.14 3.34
C PHE A 276 -19.66 4.63 3.64
N SER A 277 -19.45 4.98 4.92
CA SER A 277 -19.24 6.38 5.32
C SER A 277 -17.98 6.99 4.67
N ALA A 278 -16.91 6.22 4.52
CA ALA A 278 -15.69 6.68 3.85
C ALA A 278 -15.96 7.16 2.41
N TYR A 279 -16.76 6.41 1.66
CA TYR A 279 -17.00 6.70 0.25
C TYR A 279 -18.21 7.61 -0.01
N THR A 280 -19.12 7.76 0.97
CA THR A 280 -20.28 8.67 0.83
C THR A 280 -20.04 10.04 1.45
N ASP A 281 -19.37 10.10 2.61
CA ASP A 281 -19.38 11.30 3.46
C ASP A 281 -18.02 12.00 3.58
N CYS A 282 -16.93 11.39 3.07
CA CYS A 282 -15.57 11.87 3.34
C CYS A 282 -14.85 12.44 2.10
N ASP A 283 -15.56 12.82 1.04
CA ASP A 283 -14.92 13.30 -0.18
C ASP A 283 -14.12 14.60 0.02
N ASP A 284 -14.67 15.57 0.75
CA ASP A 284 -13.97 16.83 1.03
C ASP A 284 -12.68 16.60 1.83
N TRP A 285 -12.77 15.78 2.89
CA TRP A 285 -11.60 15.39 3.68
C TRP A 285 -10.53 14.72 2.81
N TYR A 286 -10.94 13.84 1.90
CA TYR A 286 -10.04 13.16 0.98
C TYR A 286 -9.36 14.12 0.00
N GLN A 287 -10.09 15.11 -0.55
CA GLN A 287 -9.49 16.11 -1.45
C GLN A 287 -8.45 16.96 -0.71
N GLU A 288 -8.77 17.44 0.49
CA GLU A 288 -7.84 18.21 1.31
C GLU A 288 -6.59 17.37 1.67
N LEU A 289 -6.78 16.09 2.04
CA LEU A 289 -5.68 15.18 2.33
C LEU A 289 -4.72 15.05 1.14
N ARG A 290 -5.25 14.85 -0.05
CA ARG A 290 -4.41 14.69 -1.26
C ARG A 290 -3.54 15.91 -1.51
N VAL A 291 -4.10 17.10 -1.37
CA VAL A 291 -3.34 18.36 -1.50
C VAL A 291 -2.23 18.42 -0.45
N TYR A 292 -2.58 18.19 0.82
CA TYR A 292 -1.63 18.22 1.92
C TYR A 292 -0.49 17.20 1.77
N LEU A 293 -0.83 15.98 1.37
CA LEU A 293 0.18 14.94 1.12
C LEU A 293 1.08 15.28 -0.08
N ALA A 294 0.53 15.82 -1.16
CA ALA A 294 1.32 16.26 -2.31
C ALA A 294 2.32 17.36 -1.93
N GLU A 295 1.90 18.30 -1.11
CA GLU A 295 2.78 19.33 -0.57
C GLU A 295 3.87 18.74 0.36
N ASN A 296 3.51 17.76 1.21
CA ASN A 296 4.48 17.06 2.07
C ASN A 296 5.53 16.30 1.25
N VAL A 297 5.10 15.57 0.22
CA VAL A 297 6.00 14.89 -0.72
C VAL A 297 6.96 15.88 -1.36
N ASN A 298 6.45 17.00 -1.89
CA ASN A 298 7.28 18.01 -2.54
C ASN A 298 8.25 18.66 -1.57
N PHE A 299 7.82 18.96 -0.35
CA PHE A 299 8.67 19.53 0.69
C PHE A 299 9.87 18.62 1.02
N VAL A 300 9.60 17.33 1.26
CA VAL A 300 10.66 16.36 1.59
C VAL A 300 11.61 16.15 0.41
N LYS A 301 11.09 16.03 -0.81
CA LYS A 301 11.92 15.91 -2.03
C LYS A 301 12.85 17.09 -2.19
N GLN A 302 12.33 18.30 -2.13
CA GLN A 302 13.13 19.55 -2.27
C GLN A 302 14.16 19.70 -1.14
N SER A 303 13.79 19.32 0.09
CA SER A 303 14.71 19.36 1.24
C SER A 303 15.89 18.40 1.05
N ILE A 304 15.62 17.16 0.63
CA ILE A 304 16.66 16.15 0.37
C ILE A 304 17.53 16.58 -0.80
N GLU A 305 16.96 17.01 -1.92
CA GLU A 305 17.70 17.47 -3.09
C GLU A 305 18.63 18.64 -2.75
N ARG A 306 18.15 19.58 -1.94
CA ARG A 306 18.92 20.78 -1.57
C ARG A 306 20.01 20.52 -0.54
N TYR A 307 19.74 19.67 0.46
CA TYR A 307 20.60 19.55 1.63
C TYR A 307 21.35 18.22 1.74
N CYS A 308 20.92 17.20 1.01
CA CYS A 308 21.48 15.84 1.06
C CYS A 308 21.73 15.29 -0.36
N PRO A 309 22.56 15.95 -1.21
CA PRO A 309 22.64 15.64 -2.65
C PRO A 309 23.13 14.22 -3.00
N LYS A 310 23.70 13.47 -2.04
CA LYS A 310 24.04 12.06 -2.23
C LYS A 310 22.88 11.11 -1.91
N ILE A 311 21.74 11.62 -1.45
CA ILE A 311 20.49 10.85 -1.27
C ILE A 311 19.53 11.26 -2.38
N SER A 312 19.02 10.30 -3.13
CA SER A 312 17.98 10.54 -4.13
C SER A 312 16.64 9.97 -3.69
N VAL A 313 15.54 10.56 -4.18
CA VAL A 313 14.18 10.14 -3.83
C VAL A 313 13.56 9.41 -5.00
N ILE A 314 13.17 8.16 -4.78
CA ILE A 314 12.36 7.37 -5.71
C ILE A 314 10.89 7.58 -5.34
N TYR A 315 10.12 8.14 -6.30
CA TYR A 315 8.71 8.41 -6.13
C TYR A 315 7.97 8.50 -7.47
N GLY A 316 7.15 7.50 -7.75
CA GLY A 316 6.45 7.37 -9.03
C GLY A 316 5.09 8.09 -9.13
N GLY A 317 4.65 8.80 -8.08
CA GLY A 317 3.46 9.67 -8.11
C GLY A 317 2.31 9.27 -7.21
N ALA A 318 2.44 8.21 -6.41
CA ALA A 318 1.38 7.77 -5.49
C ALA A 318 1.89 7.46 -4.08
N SER A 319 0.96 7.45 -3.14
CA SER A 319 1.18 7.17 -1.72
C SER A 319 1.91 8.30 -0.97
N TYR A 320 1.90 8.21 0.33
CA TYR A 320 2.65 9.05 1.26
C TYR A 320 3.96 8.38 1.72
N LEU A 321 4.46 7.44 0.91
CA LEU A 321 5.69 6.70 1.14
C LEU A 321 6.70 7.09 0.05
N LEU A 322 7.88 7.51 0.47
CA LEU A 322 8.99 7.77 -0.44
C LEU A 322 10.12 6.77 -0.16
N PHE A 323 10.81 6.35 -1.20
CA PHE A 323 11.93 5.44 -1.09
C PHE A 323 13.22 6.20 -1.37
N LEU A 324 14.13 6.22 -0.42
CA LEU A 324 15.36 7.00 -0.45
C LEU A 324 16.52 6.10 -0.86
N ASN A 325 17.13 6.38 -2.01
CA ASN A 325 18.37 5.73 -2.42
C ASN A 325 19.53 6.50 -1.83
N ALA A 326 20.32 5.86 -0.96
CA ALA A 326 21.47 6.41 -0.25
C ALA A 326 22.80 5.73 -0.65
N GLU A 327 22.84 5.00 -1.76
CA GLU A 327 24.02 4.25 -2.24
C GLU A 327 25.26 5.15 -2.35
N LYS A 328 25.08 6.42 -2.77
CA LYS A 328 26.18 7.39 -2.92
C LYS A 328 26.80 7.85 -1.61
N LEU A 329 26.22 7.51 -0.45
CA LEU A 329 26.84 7.75 0.85
C LEU A 329 28.02 6.80 1.10
N GLY A 330 28.10 5.66 0.40
CA GLY A 330 29.16 4.67 0.56
C GLY A 330 29.02 3.81 1.81
N MET A 331 27.91 3.92 2.54
CA MET A 331 27.58 3.13 3.72
C MET A 331 27.02 1.76 3.34
N ASP A 332 27.27 0.75 4.18
CA ASP A 332 26.50 -0.48 4.12
C ASP A 332 25.10 -0.32 4.77
N ASP A 333 24.26 -1.35 4.75
CA ASP A 333 22.87 -1.24 5.26
C ASP A 333 22.81 -1.04 6.79
N GLU A 334 23.75 -1.56 7.56
CA GLU A 334 23.81 -1.39 9.01
C GLU A 334 24.30 0.01 9.38
N GLU A 335 25.35 0.50 8.71
CA GLU A 335 25.85 1.87 8.83
C GLU A 335 24.78 2.88 8.47
N LEU A 336 24.04 2.63 7.36
CA LEU A 336 22.95 3.50 6.91
C LEU A 336 21.81 3.55 7.94
N ALA A 337 21.39 2.41 8.47
CA ALA A 337 20.37 2.35 9.51
C ALA A 337 20.84 3.08 10.78
N SER A 338 22.10 2.90 11.19
CA SER A 338 22.70 3.58 12.34
C SER A 338 22.74 5.11 12.15
N PHE A 339 23.12 5.57 10.96
CA PHE A 339 23.14 7.00 10.60
C PHE A 339 21.74 7.62 10.75
N PHE A 340 20.71 7.00 10.22
CA PHE A 340 19.35 7.55 10.35
C PHE A 340 18.86 7.54 11.79
N ILE A 341 19.15 6.49 12.57
CA ILE A 341 18.70 6.36 13.96
C ILE A 341 19.48 7.29 14.89
N LYS A 342 20.83 7.22 14.86
CA LYS A 342 21.68 7.88 15.87
C LYS A 342 21.99 9.33 15.53
N ASP A 343 22.33 9.59 14.27
CA ASP A 343 22.80 10.92 13.86
C ASP A 343 21.62 11.79 13.41
N ALA A 344 20.72 11.26 12.55
CA ALA A 344 19.55 11.99 12.08
C ALA A 344 18.33 11.90 13.01
N GLN A 345 18.34 11.02 14.02
CA GLN A 345 17.23 10.80 14.94
C GLN A 345 15.90 10.53 14.21
N LEU A 346 15.94 9.71 13.14
CA LEU A 346 14.78 9.33 12.33
C LEU A 346 14.58 7.81 12.36
N GLY A 347 13.38 7.37 12.73
CA GLY A 347 12.96 5.99 12.62
C GLY A 347 12.34 5.72 11.25
N LEU A 348 13.13 5.21 10.31
CA LEU A 348 12.72 4.87 8.95
C LEU A 348 12.69 3.34 8.77
N SER A 349 12.02 2.86 7.70
CA SER A 349 12.04 1.43 7.37
C SER A 349 13.26 1.11 6.49
N PRO A 350 14.16 0.19 6.91
CA PRO A 350 15.30 -0.23 6.10
C PRO A 350 14.86 -0.83 4.76
N GLY A 351 15.53 -0.44 3.67
CA GLY A 351 15.20 -0.88 2.33
C GLY A 351 15.42 -2.37 2.10
N LEU A 352 16.39 -2.96 2.77
CA LEU A 352 16.75 -4.39 2.70
C LEU A 352 15.55 -5.32 3.00
N GLN A 353 14.60 -4.88 3.85
CA GLN A 353 13.39 -5.67 4.15
C GLN A 353 12.47 -5.85 2.93
N TYR A 354 12.56 -4.97 1.91
CA TYR A 354 11.74 -5.03 0.70
C TYR A 354 12.29 -5.98 -0.40
N GLY A 355 13.46 -6.59 -0.15
CA GLY A 355 14.09 -7.55 -1.05
C GLY A 355 15.04 -6.94 -2.07
N PRO A 356 15.45 -7.73 -3.08
CA PRO A 356 16.41 -7.29 -4.09
C PRO A 356 16.07 -5.93 -4.69
N GLY A 357 17.06 -5.03 -4.77
CA GLY A 357 16.90 -3.64 -5.18
C GLY A 357 16.48 -2.71 -4.03
N GLY A 358 16.42 -3.22 -2.78
CA GLY A 358 16.20 -2.43 -1.59
C GLY A 358 17.47 -2.14 -0.77
N GLU A 359 18.60 -2.74 -1.14
CA GLU A 359 19.89 -2.54 -0.48
C GLU A 359 20.28 -1.07 -0.52
N LYS A 360 20.81 -0.54 0.58
CA LYS A 360 21.21 0.87 0.73
C LYS A 360 20.10 1.89 0.51
N HIS A 361 18.87 1.47 0.77
CA HIS A 361 17.70 2.34 0.69
C HIS A 361 17.01 2.44 2.05
N MET A 362 16.20 3.51 2.22
CA MET A 362 15.34 3.72 3.38
C MET A 362 13.96 4.17 2.91
N ARG A 363 12.87 3.67 3.52
CA ARG A 363 11.53 4.17 3.23
C ARG A 363 11.07 5.14 4.31
N ILE A 364 10.68 6.34 3.90
CA ILE A 364 10.11 7.38 4.76
C ILE A 364 8.61 7.53 4.52
N ASN A 365 7.84 7.66 5.61
CA ASN A 365 6.42 7.99 5.61
C ASN A 365 6.24 9.51 5.84
N VAL A 366 5.61 10.21 4.89
CA VAL A 366 5.34 11.65 4.97
C VAL A 366 3.88 11.98 5.30
N GLY A 367 3.09 10.99 5.70
CA GLY A 367 1.69 11.12 6.14
C GLY A 367 1.59 11.62 7.59
N CYS A 368 2.20 12.74 7.89
CA CYS A 368 2.20 13.37 9.21
C CYS A 368 2.13 14.91 9.08
N PRO A 369 1.87 15.64 10.19
CA PRO A 369 1.86 17.10 10.18
C PRO A 369 3.16 17.69 9.64
N ARG A 370 3.06 18.79 8.87
CA ARG A 370 4.20 19.48 8.26
C ARG A 370 5.29 19.85 9.28
N SER A 371 4.91 20.25 10.49
CA SER A 371 5.86 20.59 11.55
C SER A 371 6.78 19.41 11.92
N VAL A 372 6.27 18.18 11.90
CA VAL A 372 7.06 16.95 12.13
C VAL A 372 8.08 16.75 11.00
N LEU A 373 7.69 16.96 9.75
CA LEU A 373 8.58 16.83 8.61
C LEU A 373 9.65 17.93 8.59
N VAL A 374 9.30 19.16 9.00
CA VAL A 374 10.27 20.26 9.13
C VAL A 374 11.38 19.85 10.11
N GLN A 375 11.00 19.35 11.29
CA GLN A 375 11.98 18.89 12.28
C GLN A 375 12.80 17.70 11.75
N ALA A 376 12.15 16.76 11.08
CA ALA A 376 12.84 15.59 10.50
C ALA A 376 13.87 16.00 9.43
N MET A 377 13.55 16.97 8.58
CA MET A 377 14.47 17.45 7.54
C MET A 377 15.61 18.29 8.12
N GLU A 378 15.40 19.08 9.16
CA GLU A 378 16.47 19.79 9.86
C GLU A 378 17.42 18.80 10.57
N ASN A 379 16.89 17.76 11.21
CA ASN A 379 17.70 16.70 11.81
C ASN A 379 18.57 16.01 10.75
N LEU A 380 17.96 15.60 9.63
CA LEU A 380 18.66 14.94 8.53
C LEU A 380 19.76 15.85 7.92
N LYS A 381 19.44 17.13 7.70
CA LYS A 381 20.40 18.13 7.19
C LYS A 381 21.58 18.29 8.13
N SER A 382 21.34 18.38 9.45
CA SER A 382 22.38 18.50 10.47
C SER A 382 23.28 17.26 10.47
N ALA A 383 22.71 16.06 10.49
CA ALA A 383 23.46 14.81 10.44
C ALA A 383 24.25 14.67 9.13
N TYR A 384 23.65 15.03 8.00
CA TYR A 384 24.33 14.97 6.71
C TYR A 384 25.54 15.92 6.63
N SER A 385 25.48 17.10 7.25
CA SER A 385 26.57 18.07 7.27
C SER A 385 27.81 17.61 8.06
N THR A 386 27.67 16.60 8.94
CA THR A 386 28.79 16.01 9.70
C THR A 386 29.51 14.92 8.92
N LEU A 387 28.88 14.41 7.84
CA LEU A 387 29.57 13.44 6.99
C LEU A 387 30.72 14.12 6.25
N SER A 388 31.88 13.52 6.30
CA SER A 388 33.06 13.97 5.52
C SER A 388 32.79 13.64 4.04
N VAL A 389 32.05 14.52 3.38
CA VAL A 389 31.51 14.26 2.02
C VAL A 389 32.27 15.07 0.97
#